data_195653f68cc4f657c4880c193d1d6a91
#
_entry.id   195653f68cc4f657c4880c193d1d6a91
#
_cell.length_a   1.000
_cell.length_b   1.000
_cell.length_c   1.000
_cell.angle_alpha   90.00
_cell.angle_beta   90.00
_cell.angle_gamma   90.00
#
_symmetry.space_group_name_H-M   'P 1'
#
loop_
_entity.id
_entity.type
_entity.pdbx_description
1 polymer ?
#
loop_
_entity_poly.entity_id
_entity_poly.type
_entity_poly.pdbx_seq_one_letter_code
_entity_poly.pdbx_strand_id
1 'polypeptide(L)'
;NTYWLLALSMVPTVLGAWLGVTTGIAALMSGGIGMVVFLAGAFGFMFAIEKTKDSTAGVPVLLAFTFFMGLMLSRLIGSVLGLANGAGLIMTAFAGTGAIFLGMASLSSIIKRDLSAMGKFLFVGVIMLLVAGIANFFIQSSALMMTLSVLSIGIFSAFILYDLKRVQDGEETNAITATLGVYLSLFNVFQSLLTLFGIFGGRED
;
A
#
# COMPACT_ATOMS: atom_id res chain seq x y z
N ASN A 1 -9.23 17.69 4.11
CA ASN A 1 -10.16 16.70 3.61
C ASN A 1 -9.44 15.44 3.17
N THR A 2 -9.63 14.35 3.92
CA THR A 2 -8.91 13.08 3.75
C THR A 2 -9.12 12.45 2.37
N TYR A 3 -10.37 12.44 1.88
CA TYR A 3 -10.68 11.79 0.60
C TYR A 3 -10.04 12.53 -0.57
N TRP A 4 -10.03 13.85 -0.51
CA TRP A 4 -9.39 14.68 -1.55
C TRP A 4 -7.88 14.46 -1.58
N LEU A 5 -7.23 14.46 -0.40
CA LEU A 5 -5.80 14.20 -0.31
C LEU A 5 -5.45 12.78 -0.77
N LEU A 6 -6.30 11.81 -0.46
CA LEU A 6 -6.10 10.43 -0.91
C LEU A 6 -6.14 10.35 -2.43
N ALA A 7 -7.13 10.98 -3.07
CA ALA A 7 -7.22 11.03 -4.52
C ALA A 7 -6.01 11.73 -5.13
N LEU A 8 -5.59 12.85 -4.55
CA LEU A 8 -4.42 13.60 -5.00
C LEU A 8 -3.13 12.77 -4.88
N SER A 9 -3.01 11.94 -3.84
CA SER A 9 -1.85 11.08 -3.60
C SER A 9 -1.68 10.00 -4.67
N MET A 10 -2.75 9.64 -5.38
CA MET A 10 -2.67 8.63 -6.45
C MET A 10 -1.87 9.15 -7.64
N VAL A 11 -1.88 10.46 -7.91
CA VAL A 11 -1.19 11.05 -9.05
C VAL A 11 0.34 10.88 -8.93
N PRO A 12 1.02 11.29 -7.84
CA PRO A 12 2.45 11.04 -7.69
C PRO A 12 2.81 9.56 -7.69
N THR A 13 1.94 8.71 -7.15
CA THR A 13 2.16 7.26 -7.14
C THR A 13 2.23 6.72 -8.57
N VAL A 14 1.28 7.09 -9.43
CA VAL A 14 1.26 6.69 -10.83
C VAL A 14 2.48 7.21 -11.56
N LEU A 15 2.83 8.49 -11.35
CA LEU A 15 4.02 9.09 -11.96
C LEU A 15 5.29 8.39 -11.52
N GLY A 16 5.43 8.08 -10.23
CA GLY A 16 6.59 7.35 -9.71
C GLY A 16 6.71 5.95 -10.30
N ALA A 17 5.60 5.24 -10.39
CA ALA A 17 5.56 3.91 -11.00
C ALA A 17 5.95 3.96 -12.48
N TRP A 18 5.40 4.91 -13.22
CA TRP A 18 5.70 5.10 -14.64
C TRP A 18 7.17 5.43 -14.86
N LEU A 19 7.72 6.38 -14.11
CA LEU A 19 9.13 6.75 -14.20
C LEU A 19 10.03 5.58 -13.84
N GLY A 20 9.71 4.84 -12.80
CA GLY A 20 10.50 3.68 -12.39
C GLY A 20 10.56 2.60 -13.47
N VAL A 21 9.44 2.35 -14.15
CA VAL A 21 9.39 1.35 -15.24
C VAL A 21 10.14 1.86 -16.47
N THR A 22 9.92 3.12 -16.88
CA THR A 22 10.47 3.64 -18.14
C THR A 22 11.95 3.98 -18.06
N THR A 23 12.46 4.39 -16.90
CA THR A 23 13.86 4.79 -16.73
C THR A 23 14.79 3.64 -16.33
N GLY A 24 14.23 2.47 -16.01
CA GLY A 24 15.03 1.33 -15.55
C GLY A 24 15.47 1.41 -14.09
N ILE A 25 15.04 2.39 -13.33
CA ILE A 25 15.32 2.49 -11.88
C ILE A 25 14.82 1.25 -11.15
N ALA A 26 13.72 0.67 -11.64
CA ALA A 26 13.16 -0.56 -11.08
C ALA A 26 14.20 -1.70 -11.05
N ALA A 27 15.04 -1.81 -12.08
CA ALA A 27 16.08 -2.83 -12.14
C ALA A 27 17.19 -2.58 -11.11
N LEU A 28 17.49 -1.32 -10.80
CA LEU A 28 18.48 -0.95 -9.80
C LEU A 28 18.02 -1.24 -8.37
N MET A 29 16.70 -1.35 -8.17
CA MET A 29 16.09 -1.60 -6.85
C MET A 29 15.89 -3.10 -6.59
N SER A 30 16.59 -3.97 -7.31
CA SER A 30 16.50 -5.41 -7.11
C SER A 30 17.35 -5.88 -5.94
N GLY A 31 16.89 -6.93 -5.25
CA GLY A 31 17.64 -7.58 -4.19
C GLY A 31 17.71 -6.77 -2.89
N GLY A 32 18.83 -6.96 -2.17
CA GLY A 32 19.03 -6.35 -0.86
C GLY A 32 19.10 -4.84 -0.87
N ILE A 33 19.65 -4.25 -1.94
CA ILE A 33 19.73 -2.78 -2.09
C ILE A 33 18.32 -2.17 -2.15
N GLY A 34 17.42 -2.79 -2.91
CA GLY A 34 16.04 -2.33 -3.01
C GLY A 34 15.32 -2.41 -1.67
N MET A 35 15.53 -3.48 -0.92
CA MET A 35 14.92 -3.63 0.40
C MET A 35 15.43 -2.57 1.38
N VAL A 36 16.74 -2.32 1.40
CA VAL A 36 17.33 -1.31 2.29
C VAL A 36 16.83 0.09 1.92
N VAL A 37 16.80 0.43 0.64
CA VAL A 37 16.30 1.73 0.16
C VAL A 37 14.83 1.90 0.53
N PHE A 38 14.02 0.85 0.32
CA PHE A 38 12.59 0.89 0.66
C PHE A 38 12.39 1.14 2.16
N LEU A 39 13.05 0.36 3.02
CA LEU A 39 12.88 0.49 4.46
C LEU A 39 13.38 1.85 4.96
N ALA A 40 14.57 2.26 4.54
CA ALA A 40 15.14 3.55 4.94
C ALA A 40 14.27 4.72 4.45
N GLY A 41 13.84 4.68 3.19
CA GLY A 41 12.99 5.71 2.62
C GLY A 41 11.62 5.78 3.27
N ALA A 42 10.98 4.62 3.48
CA ALA A 42 9.67 4.56 4.11
C ALA A 42 9.70 5.12 5.54
N PHE A 43 10.64 4.68 6.36
CA PHE A 43 10.77 5.18 7.72
C PHE A 43 11.17 6.66 7.76
N GLY A 44 12.08 7.08 6.87
CA GLY A 44 12.49 8.48 6.76
C GLY A 44 11.32 9.39 6.38
N PHE A 45 10.51 9.00 5.40
CA PHE A 45 9.34 9.76 5.01
C PHE A 45 8.25 9.76 6.09
N MET A 46 8.03 8.63 6.77
CA MET A 46 7.06 8.59 7.87
C MET A 46 7.46 9.55 8.99
N PHE A 47 8.75 9.60 9.31
CA PHE A 47 9.28 10.56 10.29
C PHE A 47 9.06 12.00 9.80
N ALA A 48 9.36 12.28 8.52
CA ALA A 48 9.18 13.62 7.94
C ALA A 48 7.70 14.02 7.93
N ILE A 49 6.80 13.11 7.61
CA ILE A 49 5.35 13.36 7.63
C ILE A 49 4.90 13.68 9.06
N GLU A 50 5.34 12.89 10.03
CA GLU A 50 4.97 13.13 11.43
C GLU A 50 5.43 14.52 11.91
N LYS A 51 6.61 14.95 11.48
CA LYS A 51 7.16 16.27 11.83
C LYS A 51 6.45 17.42 11.13
N THR A 52 5.86 17.19 9.96
CA THR A 52 5.29 18.25 9.11
C THR A 52 3.76 18.21 9.00
N LYS A 53 3.10 17.23 9.62
CA LYS A 53 1.65 17.01 9.46
C LYS A 53 0.78 18.20 9.87
N ASP A 54 1.27 19.03 10.77
CA ASP A 54 0.56 20.22 11.26
C ASP A 54 1.05 21.51 10.62
N SER A 55 1.93 21.42 9.61
CA SER A 55 2.50 22.58 8.92
C SER A 55 2.09 22.61 7.45
N THR A 56 2.39 23.73 6.78
CA THR A 56 2.16 23.87 5.34
C THR A 56 3.03 22.91 4.50
N ALA A 57 4.11 22.40 5.07
CA ALA A 57 4.98 21.44 4.40
C ALA A 57 4.40 20.02 4.39
N GLY A 58 3.34 19.74 5.15
CA GLY A 58 2.78 18.41 5.30
C GLY A 58 2.28 17.79 3.99
N VAL A 59 1.54 18.55 3.20
CA VAL A 59 1.02 18.05 1.91
C VAL A 59 2.15 17.78 0.93
N PRO A 60 3.10 18.70 0.67
CA PRO A 60 4.22 18.38 -0.21
C PRO A 60 5.03 17.17 0.23
N VAL A 61 5.28 17.00 1.52
CA VAL A 61 6.02 15.85 2.06
C VAL A 61 5.23 14.56 1.83
N LEU A 62 3.91 14.58 2.07
CA LEU A 62 3.05 13.43 1.80
C LEU A 62 3.10 13.04 0.32
N LEU A 63 2.99 14.02 -0.58
CA LEU A 63 3.02 13.75 -2.02
C LEU A 63 4.39 13.22 -2.47
N ALA A 64 5.48 13.71 -1.89
CA ALA A 64 6.82 13.18 -2.14
C ALA A 64 6.93 11.72 -1.70
N PHE A 65 6.35 11.38 -0.56
CA PHE A 65 6.29 9.99 -0.07
C PHE A 65 5.52 9.10 -1.04
N THR A 66 4.36 9.55 -1.53
CA THR A 66 3.55 8.74 -2.44
C THR A 66 4.25 8.54 -3.79
N PHE A 67 5.02 9.52 -4.26
CA PHE A 67 5.88 9.36 -5.43
C PHE A 67 6.96 8.30 -5.19
N PHE A 68 7.63 8.35 -4.05
CA PHE A 68 8.61 7.34 -3.64
C PHE A 68 8.00 5.95 -3.61
N MET A 69 6.79 5.80 -3.06
CA MET A 69 6.09 4.52 -3.01
C MET A 69 5.79 4.01 -4.42
N GLY A 70 5.41 4.90 -5.34
CA GLY A 70 5.23 4.55 -6.74
C GLY A 70 6.52 4.04 -7.39
N LEU A 71 7.66 4.69 -7.12
CA LEU A 71 8.96 4.22 -7.59
C LEU A 71 9.27 2.81 -7.07
N MET A 72 8.99 2.55 -5.81
CA MET A 72 9.22 1.22 -5.21
C MET A 72 8.29 0.16 -5.81
N LEU A 73 7.07 0.55 -6.19
CA LEU A 73 6.10 -0.34 -6.81
C LEU A 73 6.48 -0.68 -8.27
N SER A 74 7.28 0.15 -8.91
CA SER A 74 7.60 0.02 -10.33
C SER A 74 8.24 -1.34 -10.68
N ARG A 75 9.01 -1.93 -9.78
CA ARG A 75 9.62 -3.25 -10.00
C ARG A 75 8.55 -4.32 -10.16
N LEU A 76 7.56 -4.35 -9.27
CA LEU A 76 6.46 -5.30 -9.35
C LEU A 76 5.62 -5.08 -10.61
N ILE A 77 5.28 -3.82 -10.89
CA ILE A 77 4.52 -3.47 -12.08
C ILE A 77 5.26 -3.89 -13.35
N GLY A 78 6.57 -3.61 -13.42
CA GLY A 78 7.40 -4.01 -14.54
C GLY A 78 7.43 -5.52 -14.76
N SER A 79 7.53 -6.28 -13.67
CA SER A 79 7.54 -7.74 -13.75
C SER A 79 6.19 -8.30 -14.23
N VAL A 80 5.08 -7.72 -13.79
CA VAL A 80 3.74 -8.14 -14.24
C VAL A 80 3.50 -7.72 -15.71
N LEU A 81 3.97 -6.55 -16.13
CA LEU A 81 3.86 -6.11 -17.52
C LEU A 81 4.57 -7.05 -18.48
N GLY A 82 5.58 -7.77 -18.02
CA GLY A 82 6.26 -8.80 -18.82
C GLY A 82 5.45 -10.05 -19.07
N LEU A 83 4.31 -10.24 -18.40
CA LEU A 83 3.44 -11.38 -18.61
C LEU A 83 2.49 -11.13 -19.77
N ALA A 84 1.92 -12.23 -20.33
CA ALA A 84 1.07 -12.18 -21.53
C ALA A 84 -0.12 -11.24 -21.40
N ASN A 85 -0.74 -11.16 -20.21
CA ASN A 85 -1.87 -10.27 -19.93
C ASN A 85 -1.54 -9.28 -18.80
N GLY A 86 -0.30 -8.80 -18.76
CA GLY A 86 0.17 -7.97 -17.67
C GLY A 86 -0.66 -6.71 -17.41
N ALA A 87 -0.97 -5.98 -18.48
CA ALA A 87 -1.78 -4.76 -18.36
C ALA A 87 -3.18 -5.06 -17.81
N GLY A 88 -3.79 -6.15 -18.26
CA GLY A 88 -5.09 -6.59 -17.74
C GLY A 88 -5.04 -6.98 -16.27
N LEU A 89 -3.98 -7.64 -15.85
CA LEU A 89 -3.78 -8.01 -14.44
C LEU A 89 -3.65 -6.77 -13.55
N ILE A 90 -2.91 -5.76 -13.99
CA ILE A 90 -2.75 -4.50 -13.27
C ILE A 90 -4.10 -3.77 -13.15
N MET A 91 -4.86 -3.70 -14.23
CA MET A 91 -6.20 -3.11 -14.24
C MET A 91 -7.14 -3.84 -13.28
N THR A 92 -7.09 -5.17 -13.26
CA THR A 92 -7.91 -5.99 -12.37
C THR A 92 -7.52 -5.76 -10.89
N ALA A 93 -6.22 -5.68 -10.60
CA ALA A 93 -5.74 -5.38 -9.25
C ALA A 93 -6.20 -3.98 -8.81
N PHE A 94 -6.15 -3.01 -9.70
CA PHE A 94 -6.64 -1.65 -9.43
C PHE A 94 -8.14 -1.64 -9.16
N ALA A 95 -8.92 -2.33 -10.00
CA ALA A 95 -10.37 -2.43 -9.83
C ALA A 95 -10.73 -3.15 -8.53
N GLY A 96 -10.03 -4.23 -8.20
CA GLY A 96 -10.23 -4.96 -6.94
C GLY A 96 -9.92 -4.11 -5.71
N THR A 97 -8.84 -3.34 -5.76
CA THR A 97 -8.48 -2.41 -4.69
C THR A 97 -9.55 -1.33 -4.50
N GLY A 98 -10.03 -0.75 -5.60
CA GLY A 98 -11.11 0.23 -5.57
C GLY A 98 -12.41 -0.35 -5.01
N ALA A 99 -12.75 -1.58 -5.40
CA ALA A 99 -13.94 -2.26 -4.89
C ALA A 99 -13.83 -2.50 -3.37
N ILE A 100 -12.68 -2.93 -2.89
CA ILE A 100 -12.43 -3.12 -1.45
C ILE A 100 -12.56 -1.77 -0.72
N PHE A 101 -11.97 -0.71 -1.28
CA PHE A 101 -12.07 0.63 -0.68
C PHE A 101 -13.53 1.07 -0.56
N LEU A 102 -14.29 0.96 -1.64
CA LEU A 102 -15.70 1.35 -1.65
C LEU A 102 -16.52 0.51 -0.68
N GLY A 103 -16.26 -0.79 -0.62
CA GLY A 103 -16.92 -1.70 0.31
C GLY A 103 -16.63 -1.33 1.77
N MET A 104 -15.36 -1.09 2.10
CA MET A 104 -14.97 -0.73 3.47
C MET A 104 -15.45 0.67 3.85
N ALA A 105 -15.43 1.63 2.91
CA ALA A 105 -15.97 2.97 3.14
C ALA A 105 -17.47 2.93 3.41
N SER A 106 -18.21 2.15 2.64
CA SER A 106 -19.64 1.95 2.86
C SER A 106 -19.91 1.30 4.22
N LEU A 107 -19.17 0.25 4.53
CA LEU A 107 -19.31 -0.48 5.79
C LEU A 107 -18.99 0.41 6.99
N SER A 108 -17.96 1.27 6.88
CA SER A 108 -17.58 2.19 7.95
C SER A 108 -18.71 3.19 8.29
N SER A 109 -19.50 3.56 7.29
CA SER A 109 -20.64 4.47 7.47
C SER A 109 -21.84 3.80 8.13
N ILE A 110 -21.96 2.48 8.02
CA ILE A 110 -23.11 1.70 8.53
C ILE A 110 -22.84 1.16 9.93
N ILE A 111 -21.62 0.73 10.22
CA ILE A 111 -21.26 0.11 11.50
C ILE A 111 -21.36 1.15 12.62
N LYS A 112 -22.09 0.79 13.67
CA LYS A 112 -22.26 1.61 14.87
C LYS A 112 -21.38 1.15 16.04
N ARG A 113 -20.68 0.02 15.87
CA ARG A 113 -19.81 -0.53 16.92
C ARG A 113 -18.52 0.26 17.02
N ASP A 114 -17.99 0.35 18.25
CA ASP A 114 -16.66 0.88 18.46
C ASP A 114 -15.61 -0.15 17.99
N LEU A 115 -14.74 0.26 17.09
CA LEU A 115 -13.69 -0.59 16.52
C LEU A 115 -12.31 -0.34 17.14
N SER A 116 -12.22 0.45 18.21
CA SER A 116 -10.92 0.85 18.78
C SER A 116 -10.07 -0.34 19.25
N ALA A 117 -10.68 -1.41 19.76
CA ALA A 117 -9.96 -2.63 20.15
C ALA A 117 -9.34 -3.35 18.96
N MET A 118 -9.94 -3.22 17.77
CA MET A 118 -9.46 -3.84 16.54
C MET A 118 -8.11 -3.27 16.10
N GLY A 119 -7.84 -2.00 16.38
CA GLY A 119 -6.60 -1.34 15.98
C GLY A 119 -5.35 -2.01 16.52
N LYS A 120 -5.34 -2.38 17.80
CA LYS A 120 -4.21 -3.09 18.41
C LYS A 120 -3.98 -4.45 17.78
N PHE A 121 -5.07 -5.20 17.56
CA PHE A 121 -5.00 -6.53 16.93
C PHE A 121 -4.45 -6.44 15.51
N LEU A 122 -4.95 -5.48 14.73
CA LEU A 122 -4.49 -5.27 13.35
C LEU A 122 -3.03 -4.82 13.31
N PHE A 123 -2.61 -3.97 14.25
CA PHE A 123 -1.22 -3.53 14.33
C PHE A 123 -0.27 -4.70 14.56
N VAL A 124 -0.61 -5.61 15.47
CA VAL A 124 0.17 -6.84 15.69
C VAL A 124 0.22 -7.67 14.40
N GLY A 125 -0.90 -7.78 13.69
CA GLY A 125 -0.97 -8.47 12.41
C GLY A 125 -0.01 -7.89 11.38
N VAL A 126 0.08 -6.56 11.28
CA VAL A 126 0.99 -5.88 10.34
C VAL A 126 2.44 -6.15 10.72
N ILE A 127 2.78 -6.08 12.01
CA ILE A 127 4.14 -6.40 12.48
C ILE A 127 4.51 -7.83 12.09
N MET A 128 3.60 -8.79 12.29
CA MET A 128 3.82 -10.18 11.92
C MET A 128 4.01 -10.33 10.40
N LEU A 129 3.22 -9.63 9.59
CA LEU A 129 3.37 -9.62 8.14
C LEU A 129 4.72 -9.06 7.72
N LEU A 130 5.17 -7.98 8.34
CA LEU A 130 6.45 -7.35 8.05
C LEU A 130 7.62 -8.31 8.36
N VAL A 131 7.60 -8.92 9.54
CA VAL A 131 8.63 -9.88 9.95
C VAL A 131 8.64 -11.08 9.00
N ALA A 132 7.47 -11.64 8.69
CA ALA A 132 7.36 -12.78 7.79
C ALA A 132 7.78 -12.41 6.37
N GLY A 133 7.46 -11.20 5.90
CA GLY A 133 7.89 -10.71 4.59
C GLY A 133 9.40 -10.57 4.48
N ILE A 134 10.04 -10.02 5.52
CA ILE A 134 11.50 -9.93 5.57
C ILE A 134 12.11 -11.32 5.59
N ALA A 135 11.56 -12.24 6.40
CA ALA A 135 12.03 -13.63 6.43
C ALA A 135 11.89 -14.28 5.04
N ASN A 136 10.78 -14.04 4.34
CA ASN A 136 10.57 -14.61 3.01
C ASN A 136 11.51 -14.04 1.96
N PHE A 137 12.03 -12.82 2.15
CA PHE A 137 13.06 -12.28 1.27
C PHE A 137 14.28 -13.22 1.22
N PHE A 138 14.65 -13.82 2.36
CA PHE A 138 15.77 -14.76 2.45
C PHE A 138 15.37 -16.17 2.05
N ILE A 139 14.16 -16.61 2.42
CA ILE A 139 13.66 -17.97 2.15
C ILE A 139 13.25 -18.15 0.69
N GLN A 140 12.69 -17.10 0.07
CA GLN A 140 12.22 -17.08 -1.31
C GLN A 140 11.18 -18.18 -1.62
N SER A 141 10.25 -18.40 -0.69
CA SER A 141 9.14 -19.35 -0.86
C SER A 141 7.96 -18.70 -1.54
N SER A 142 7.54 -19.22 -2.70
CA SER A 142 6.33 -18.76 -3.40
C SER A 142 5.07 -19.06 -2.60
N ALA A 143 5.02 -20.21 -1.92
CA ALA A 143 3.87 -20.57 -1.10
C ALA A 143 3.70 -19.60 0.08
N LEU A 144 4.80 -19.21 0.72
CA LEU A 144 4.76 -18.23 1.80
C LEU A 144 4.35 -16.86 1.27
N MET A 145 4.86 -16.45 0.10
CA MET A 145 4.49 -15.18 -0.53
C MET A 145 2.99 -15.12 -0.83
N MET A 146 2.41 -16.20 -1.36
CA MET A 146 0.98 -16.30 -1.61
C MET A 146 0.18 -16.17 -0.31
N THR A 147 0.58 -16.88 0.72
CA THR A 147 -0.08 -16.84 2.03
C THR A 147 -0.03 -15.43 2.62
N LEU A 148 1.14 -14.80 2.61
CA LEU A 148 1.30 -13.44 3.12
C LEU A 148 0.48 -12.44 2.32
N SER A 149 0.39 -12.61 1.00
CA SER A 149 -0.43 -11.73 0.16
C SER A 149 -1.91 -11.83 0.48
N VAL A 150 -2.44 -13.05 0.68
CA VAL A 150 -3.83 -13.25 1.06
C VAL A 150 -4.11 -12.65 2.45
N LEU A 151 -3.24 -12.89 3.41
CA LEU A 151 -3.36 -12.33 4.76
C LEU A 151 -3.29 -10.80 4.74
N SER A 152 -2.40 -10.24 3.91
CA SER A 152 -2.28 -8.77 3.76
C SER A 152 -3.55 -8.16 3.23
N ILE A 153 -4.20 -8.77 2.24
CA ILE A 153 -5.47 -8.26 1.70
C ILE A 153 -6.50 -8.18 2.83
N GLY A 154 -6.63 -9.21 3.65
CA GLY A 154 -7.57 -9.23 4.76
C GLY A 154 -7.25 -8.20 5.84
N ILE A 155 -6.01 -8.15 6.29
CA ILE A 155 -5.58 -7.26 7.36
C ILE A 155 -5.67 -5.79 6.93
N PHE A 156 -5.18 -5.45 5.75
CA PHE A 156 -5.20 -4.06 5.28
C PHE A 156 -6.58 -3.60 4.87
N SER A 157 -7.45 -4.50 4.38
CA SER A 157 -8.87 -4.18 4.18
C SER A 157 -9.55 -3.82 5.51
N ALA A 158 -9.26 -4.58 6.55
CA ALA A 158 -9.76 -4.28 7.90
C ALA A 158 -9.21 -2.95 8.42
N PHE A 159 -7.95 -2.61 8.11
CA PHE A 159 -7.37 -1.31 8.46
C PHE A 159 -8.07 -0.17 7.74
N ILE A 160 -8.43 -0.33 6.48
CA ILE A 160 -9.21 0.69 5.75
C ILE A 160 -10.51 0.98 6.50
N LEU A 161 -11.22 -0.07 6.88
CA LEU A 161 -12.45 0.06 7.67
C LEU A 161 -12.18 0.79 8.99
N TYR A 162 -11.16 0.38 9.71
CA TYR A 162 -10.78 0.96 10.99
C TYR A 162 -10.42 2.45 10.86
N ASP A 163 -9.56 2.78 9.91
CA ASP A 163 -9.10 4.17 9.73
C ASP A 163 -10.24 5.08 9.27
N LEU A 164 -11.07 4.64 8.33
CA LEU A 164 -12.22 5.43 7.88
C LEU A 164 -13.25 5.61 8.99
N LYS A 165 -13.47 4.60 9.82
CA LYS A 165 -14.36 4.72 10.96
C LYS A 165 -13.85 5.76 11.96
N ARG A 166 -12.55 5.80 12.24
CA ARG A 166 -11.94 6.81 13.12
C ARG A 166 -12.11 8.22 12.58
N VAL A 167 -11.96 8.39 11.27
CA VAL A 167 -12.17 9.70 10.63
C VAL A 167 -13.64 10.14 10.76
N GLN A 168 -14.57 9.23 10.49
CA GLN A 168 -16.00 9.52 10.54
C GLN A 168 -16.49 9.80 11.96
N ASP A 169 -15.92 9.13 12.95
CA ASP A 169 -16.28 9.31 14.37
C ASP A 169 -15.58 10.53 15.00
N GLY A 170 -14.71 11.22 14.25
CA GLY A 170 -14.00 12.38 14.73
C GLY A 170 -12.81 12.09 15.63
N GLU A 171 -12.39 10.82 15.74
CA GLU A 171 -11.22 10.42 16.54
C GLU A 171 -9.92 10.86 15.87
N GLU A 172 -9.87 10.79 14.54
CA GLU A 172 -8.73 11.26 13.77
C GLU A 172 -9.10 12.54 13.05
N THR A 173 -8.48 13.64 13.46
CA THR A 173 -8.76 14.98 12.92
C THR A 173 -7.71 15.51 11.97
N ASN A 174 -6.51 14.90 11.96
CA ASN A 174 -5.44 15.32 11.04
C ASN A 174 -5.63 14.62 9.70
N ALA A 175 -5.91 15.40 8.65
CA ALA A 175 -6.18 14.87 7.31
C ALA A 175 -4.96 14.17 6.71
N ILE A 176 -3.74 14.63 7.02
CA ILE A 176 -2.51 14.03 6.51
C ILE A 176 -2.28 12.67 7.14
N THR A 177 -2.42 12.55 8.47
CA THR A 177 -2.30 11.27 9.18
C THR A 177 -3.36 10.28 8.70
N ALA A 178 -4.60 10.73 8.55
CA ALA A 178 -5.70 9.89 8.07
C ALA A 178 -5.44 9.40 6.65
N THR A 179 -5.01 10.29 5.76
CA THR A 179 -4.68 9.95 4.37
C THR A 179 -3.55 8.94 4.30
N LEU A 180 -2.49 9.16 5.10
CA LEU A 180 -1.34 8.24 5.13
C LEU A 180 -1.77 6.83 5.51
N GLY A 181 -2.58 6.68 6.56
CA GLY A 181 -3.06 5.37 7.01
C GLY A 181 -3.83 4.63 5.92
N VAL A 182 -4.83 5.30 5.33
CA VAL A 182 -5.65 4.70 4.26
C VAL A 182 -4.82 4.42 3.02
N TYR A 183 -3.92 5.35 2.66
CA TYR A 183 -3.03 5.17 1.50
C TYR A 183 -2.16 3.93 1.66
N LEU A 184 -1.52 3.75 2.81
CA LEU A 184 -0.66 2.58 3.06
C LEU A 184 -1.45 1.28 2.97
N SER A 185 -2.67 1.27 3.48
CA SER A 185 -3.53 0.08 3.40
C SER A 185 -3.94 -0.22 1.97
N LEU A 186 -4.34 0.80 1.21
CA LEU A 186 -4.67 0.64 -0.23
C LEU A 186 -3.47 0.17 -1.03
N PHE A 187 -2.30 0.75 -0.78
CA PHE A 187 -1.06 0.36 -1.44
C PHE A 187 -0.76 -1.12 -1.20
N ASN A 188 -0.88 -1.58 0.04
CA ASN A 188 -0.60 -2.97 0.39
C ASN A 188 -1.64 -3.93 -0.19
N VAL A 189 -2.91 -3.54 -0.25
CA VAL A 189 -3.95 -4.34 -0.92
C VAL A 189 -3.65 -4.47 -2.40
N PHE A 190 -3.35 -3.36 -3.07
CA PHE A 190 -3.01 -3.37 -4.49
C PHE A 190 -1.77 -4.23 -4.76
N GLN A 191 -0.72 -4.03 -3.99
CA GLN A 191 0.53 -4.79 -4.12
C GLN A 191 0.28 -6.29 -3.93
N SER A 192 -0.53 -6.66 -2.95
CA SER A 192 -0.84 -8.05 -2.64
C SER A 192 -1.67 -8.70 -3.75
N LEU A 193 -2.68 -8.00 -4.27
CA LEU A 193 -3.47 -8.47 -5.41
C LEU A 193 -2.58 -8.64 -6.63
N LEU A 194 -1.74 -7.67 -6.92
CA LEU A 194 -0.86 -7.70 -8.07
C LEU A 194 0.17 -8.83 -7.96
N THR A 195 0.70 -9.09 -6.76
CA THR A 195 1.61 -10.19 -6.49
C THR A 195 0.92 -11.53 -6.76
N LEU A 196 -0.30 -11.72 -6.28
CA LEU A 196 -1.06 -12.94 -6.52
C LEU A 196 -1.34 -13.14 -8.01
N PHE A 197 -1.79 -12.11 -8.69
CA PHE A 197 -2.08 -12.19 -10.12
C PHE A 197 -0.81 -12.45 -10.94
N GLY A 198 0.32 -11.89 -10.53
CA GLY A 198 1.61 -12.15 -11.16
C GLY A 198 2.04 -13.60 -11.01
N ILE A 199 1.86 -14.19 -9.82
CA ILE A 199 2.19 -15.59 -9.57
C ILE A 199 1.30 -16.50 -10.41
N PHE A 200 -0.03 -16.28 -10.41
CA PHE A 200 -0.97 -17.10 -11.17
C PHE A 200 -0.81 -16.91 -12.68
N GLY A 201 -0.62 -15.67 -13.14
CA GLY A 201 -0.38 -15.37 -14.54
C GLY A 201 0.89 -16.01 -15.09
N GLY A 202 1.96 -16.04 -14.26
CA GLY A 202 3.21 -16.68 -14.62
C GLY A 202 3.14 -18.20 -14.71
N ARG A 203 2.14 -18.82 -14.07
CA ARG A 203 1.92 -20.26 -14.13
C ARG A 203 1.16 -20.69 -15.41
N GLU A 204 0.41 -19.77 -16.00
CA GLU A 204 -0.34 -20.05 -17.23
C GLU A 204 0.55 -19.95 -18.46
N ASP A 205 1.69 -19.32 -18.36
CA ASP A 205 2.68 -19.19 -19.42
C ASP A 205 3.70 -20.33 -19.34
#